data_ebb4c80c1ce5f43fbb80859cffba1b80
#
_entry.id   ebb4c80c1ce5f43fbb80859cffba1b80
#
_cell.length_a   1.000
_cell.length_b   1.000
_cell.length_c   1.000
_cell.angle_alpha   90.00
_cell.angle_beta   90.00
_cell.angle_gamma   90.00
#
_symmetry.space_group_name_H-M   'P 1'
#
loop_
_entity.id
_entity.type
_entity.pdbx_description
1 polymer ?
#
loop_
_entity_poly.entity_id
_entity_poly.type
_entity_poly.pdbx_seq_one_letter_code
_entity_poly.pdbx_strand_id
1 'polypeptide(L)'
;MRIHTLQLPVSDVARVGAYFADVLQLPVQDGVVRIGWTDVQLRPAGSDPVGGVHLAFNVPADRFEAATTWLLARTPLQRNAKGEAHFTFGGRWESESIYFDGPDGLILELIGRRRLPASGRVGGFHGSELTCVSEVGLPTADVAALGARAEAAFGLGYLSPPVPHFAALGDDEGLLIVVDATRRWFPEQKVLPNARGIVVTLGDVTAGALDDPAQGWHLRAPAAA
;
A
#
# COMPACT_ATOMS: atom_id res chain seq x y z
N MET A 1 8.59 -3.55 10.36
CA MET A 1 7.37 -4.34 10.06
C MET A 1 7.35 -4.71 8.59
N ARG A 2 6.93 -5.91 8.21
CA ARG A 2 6.78 -6.29 6.79
C ARG A 2 5.38 -6.79 6.49
N ILE A 3 4.86 -6.45 5.32
CA ILE A 3 3.64 -7.03 4.79
C ILE A 3 4.04 -8.26 3.97
N HIS A 4 3.77 -9.46 4.48
CA HIS A 4 4.11 -10.72 3.82
C HIS A 4 3.04 -11.15 2.83
N THR A 5 1.77 -11.11 3.25
CA THR A 5 0.65 -11.41 2.37
C THR A 5 -0.45 -10.38 2.50
N LEU A 6 -1.11 -10.11 1.39
CA LEU A 6 -2.29 -9.27 1.32
C LEU A 6 -3.36 -10.01 0.49
N GLN A 7 -4.48 -10.39 1.12
CA GLN A 7 -5.66 -10.82 0.36
C GLN A 7 -6.39 -9.57 -0.11
N LEU A 8 -6.53 -9.43 -1.43
CA LEU A 8 -7.15 -8.29 -2.09
C LEU A 8 -8.42 -8.73 -2.82
N PRO A 9 -9.61 -8.33 -2.33
CA PRO A 9 -10.85 -8.55 -3.04
C PRO A 9 -10.90 -7.74 -4.34
N VAL A 10 -11.26 -8.40 -5.44
CA VAL A 10 -11.33 -7.81 -6.78
C VAL A 10 -12.57 -8.28 -7.52
N SER A 11 -13.05 -7.50 -8.49
CA SER A 11 -14.23 -7.85 -9.28
C SER A 11 -13.98 -9.03 -10.23
N ASP A 12 -12.76 -9.12 -10.77
CA ASP A 12 -12.33 -10.18 -11.70
C ASP A 12 -10.83 -10.44 -11.51
N VAL A 13 -10.50 -11.63 -11.00
CA VAL A 13 -9.13 -12.05 -10.69
C VAL A 13 -8.23 -12.07 -11.94
N ALA A 14 -8.76 -12.55 -13.07
CA ALA A 14 -7.97 -12.65 -14.31
C ALA A 14 -7.66 -11.26 -14.87
N ARG A 15 -8.65 -10.37 -14.93
CA ARG A 15 -8.50 -9.00 -15.43
C ARG A 15 -7.55 -8.18 -14.56
N VAL A 16 -7.70 -8.26 -13.24
CA VAL A 16 -6.83 -7.54 -12.31
C VAL A 16 -5.42 -8.11 -12.32
N GLY A 17 -5.27 -9.44 -12.38
CA GLY A 17 -3.97 -10.10 -12.56
C GLY A 17 -3.28 -9.68 -13.85
N ALA A 18 -4.00 -9.62 -14.98
CA ALA A 18 -3.46 -9.14 -16.25
C ALA A 18 -2.94 -7.69 -16.14
N TYR A 19 -3.63 -6.80 -15.43
CA TYR A 19 -3.13 -5.44 -15.20
C TYR A 19 -1.77 -5.44 -14.48
N PHE A 20 -1.62 -6.21 -13.40
CA PHE A 20 -0.35 -6.31 -12.69
C PHE A 20 0.77 -6.92 -13.56
N ALA A 21 0.44 -7.90 -14.40
CA ALA A 21 1.40 -8.52 -15.30
C ALA A 21 1.80 -7.59 -16.46
N ASP A 22 0.84 -7.01 -17.15
CA ASP A 22 1.06 -6.30 -18.41
C ASP A 22 1.49 -4.85 -18.19
N VAL A 23 0.86 -4.16 -17.22
CA VAL A 23 1.16 -2.74 -16.94
C VAL A 23 2.33 -2.61 -15.97
N LEU A 24 2.31 -3.35 -14.86
CA LEU A 24 3.35 -3.24 -13.84
C LEU A 24 4.48 -4.27 -14.01
N GLN A 25 4.40 -5.16 -15.01
CA GLN A 25 5.42 -6.16 -15.32
C GLN A 25 5.80 -7.01 -14.10
N LEU A 26 4.80 -7.38 -13.31
CA LEU A 26 4.95 -8.20 -12.10
C LEU A 26 4.64 -9.67 -12.39
N PRO A 27 5.31 -10.62 -11.73
CA PRO A 27 4.95 -12.03 -11.82
C PRO A 27 3.56 -12.27 -11.24
N VAL A 28 2.69 -12.91 -12.03
CA VAL A 28 1.35 -13.33 -11.61
C VAL A 28 1.18 -14.82 -11.88
N GLN A 29 0.86 -15.58 -10.84
CA GLN A 29 0.59 -17.01 -10.96
C GLN A 29 -0.55 -17.40 -10.03
N ASP A 30 -1.55 -18.13 -10.54
CA ASP A 30 -2.68 -18.66 -9.78
C ASP A 30 -3.42 -17.61 -8.93
N GLY A 31 -3.56 -16.38 -9.47
CA GLY A 31 -4.18 -15.26 -8.78
C GLY A 31 -3.30 -14.61 -7.69
N VAL A 32 -2.02 -14.94 -7.63
CA VAL A 32 -1.06 -14.33 -6.73
C VAL A 32 -0.12 -13.42 -7.52
N VAL A 33 -0.04 -12.16 -7.14
CA VAL A 33 0.92 -11.17 -7.65
C VAL A 33 2.09 -11.09 -6.69
N ARG A 34 3.31 -11.37 -7.17
CA ARG A 34 4.52 -11.28 -6.36
C ARG A 34 5.15 -9.90 -6.50
N ILE A 35 5.30 -9.18 -5.38
CA ILE A 35 5.94 -7.86 -5.31
C ILE A 35 7.07 -7.94 -4.27
N GLY A 36 8.30 -8.18 -4.74
CA GLY A 36 9.44 -8.46 -3.84
C GLY A 36 9.13 -9.58 -2.87
N TRP A 37 9.10 -9.28 -1.57
CA TRP A 37 8.75 -10.29 -0.53
C TRP A 37 7.25 -10.39 -0.24
N THR A 38 6.41 -9.55 -0.85
CA THR A 38 4.96 -9.55 -0.60
C THR A 38 4.20 -10.37 -1.63
N ASP A 39 3.30 -11.24 -1.19
CA ASP A 39 2.31 -11.92 -2.01
C ASP A 39 0.95 -11.22 -1.93
N VAL A 40 0.49 -10.61 -3.03
CA VAL A 40 -0.86 -10.09 -3.14
C VAL A 40 -1.76 -11.18 -3.75
N GLN A 41 -2.62 -11.75 -2.92
CA GLN A 41 -3.55 -12.82 -3.28
C GLN A 41 -4.87 -12.20 -3.76
N LEU A 42 -5.10 -12.17 -5.05
CA LEU A 42 -6.35 -11.70 -5.62
C LEU A 42 -7.48 -12.68 -5.28
N ARG A 43 -8.60 -12.18 -4.76
CA ARG A 43 -9.77 -12.98 -4.38
C ARG A 43 -11.03 -12.39 -5.00
N PRO A 44 -11.97 -13.20 -5.49
CA PRO A 44 -13.26 -12.68 -5.93
C PRO A 44 -13.95 -11.93 -4.75
N ALA A 45 -14.37 -10.70 -5.00
CA ALA A 45 -15.07 -9.90 -3.99
C ALA A 45 -16.51 -10.38 -3.73
N GLY A 46 -17.07 -11.19 -4.63
CA GLY A 46 -18.47 -11.59 -4.55
C GLY A 46 -19.40 -10.37 -4.69
N SER A 47 -20.23 -10.14 -3.69
CA SER A 47 -21.14 -8.99 -3.62
C SER A 47 -20.55 -7.78 -2.89
N ASP A 48 -19.35 -7.90 -2.31
CA ASP A 48 -18.72 -6.80 -1.59
C ASP A 48 -18.24 -5.71 -2.57
N PRO A 49 -18.35 -4.43 -2.18
CA PRO A 49 -17.89 -3.34 -3.01
C PRO A 49 -16.36 -3.40 -3.16
N VAL A 50 -15.89 -3.22 -4.39
CA VAL A 50 -14.47 -3.05 -4.71
C VAL A 50 -14.13 -1.58 -4.91
N GLY A 51 -12.83 -1.24 -4.86
CA GLY A 51 -12.33 0.13 -5.04
C GLY A 51 -12.09 0.85 -3.71
N GLY A 52 -11.40 1.99 -3.79
CA GLY A 52 -11.04 2.77 -2.61
C GLY A 52 -9.94 2.14 -1.74
N VAL A 53 -9.32 1.07 -2.19
CA VAL A 53 -8.15 0.47 -1.53
C VAL A 53 -6.91 1.22 -1.94
N HIS A 54 -6.09 1.62 -0.96
CA HIS A 54 -4.78 2.23 -1.19
C HIS A 54 -3.66 1.24 -0.88
N LEU A 55 -2.72 1.11 -1.83
CA LEU A 55 -1.50 0.33 -1.69
C LEU A 55 -0.31 1.14 -2.21
N ALA A 56 0.79 1.19 -1.45
CA ALA A 56 2.05 1.71 -1.93
C ALA A 56 3.09 0.60 -2.14
N PHE A 57 3.92 0.77 -3.15
CA PHE A 57 5.01 -0.14 -3.48
C PHE A 57 6.35 0.57 -3.28
N ASN A 58 7.23 -0.01 -2.47
CA ASN A 58 8.57 0.53 -2.31
C ASN A 58 9.40 0.36 -3.58
N VAL A 59 9.97 1.48 -4.02
CA VAL A 59 10.99 1.58 -5.06
C VAL A 59 12.32 1.92 -4.38
N PRO A 60 13.46 1.30 -4.73
CA PRO A 60 14.76 1.79 -4.26
C PRO A 60 14.91 3.28 -4.60
N ALA A 61 15.29 4.11 -3.62
CA ALA A 61 15.29 5.57 -3.80
C ALA A 61 16.17 6.05 -4.95
N ASP A 62 17.29 5.36 -5.20
CA ASP A 62 18.20 5.60 -6.33
C ASP A 62 17.59 5.23 -7.69
N ARG A 63 16.42 4.59 -7.72
CA ARG A 63 15.70 4.17 -8.93
C ARG A 63 14.40 4.94 -9.16
N PHE A 64 14.03 5.86 -8.27
CA PHE A 64 12.71 6.49 -8.28
C PHE A 64 12.44 7.29 -9.57
N GLU A 65 13.42 8.03 -10.10
CA GLU A 65 13.30 8.74 -11.38
C GLU A 65 13.11 7.77 -12.56
N ALA A 66 13.86 6.67 -12.59
CA ALA A 66 13.72 5.64 -13.61
C ALA A 66 12.35 4.94 -13.52
N ALA A 67 11.87 4.67 -12.30
CA ALA A 67 10.55 4.10 -12.04
C ALA A 67 9.42 5.07 -12.47
N THR A 68 9.58 6.37 -12.20
CA THR A 68 8.63 7.41 -12.64
C THR A 68 8.53 7.45 -14.17
N THR A 69 9.67 7.47 -14.87
CA THR A 69 9.72 7.45 -16.34
C THR A 69 9.08 6.17 -16.90
N TRP A 70 9.40 5.03 -16.28
CA TRP A 70 8.83 3.73 -16.65
C TRP A 70 7.31 3.69 -16.47
N LEU A 71 6.78 4.22 -15.36
CA LEU A 71 5.36 4.24 -15.08
C LEU A 71 4.61 5.19 -16.03
N LEU A 72 5.13 6.39 -16.28
CA LEU A 72 4.54 7.38 -17.19
C LEU A 72 4.35 6.85 -18.61
N ALA A 73 5.20 5.92 -19.06
CA ALA A 73 5.04 5.27 -20.36
C ALA A 73 3.88 4.25 -20.41
N ARG A 74 3.21 3.96 -19.28
CA ARG A 74 2.21 2.90 -19.10
C ARG A 74 0.86 3.38 -18.60
N THR A 75 0.85 4.35 -17.69
CA THR A 75 -0.37 4.87 -17.07
C THR A 75 -0.20 6.34 -16.68
N PRO A 76 -1.26 7.14 -16.74
CA PRO A 76 -1.22 8.51 -16.27
C PRO A 76 -1.07 8.57 -14.75
N LEU A 77 -0.41 9.63 -14.26
CA LEU A 77 -0.32 9.91 -12.82
C LEU A 77 -1.53 10.71 -12.34
N GLN A 78 -1.97 10.39 -11.13
CA GLN A 78 -2.92 11.22 -10.41
C GLN A 78 -2.29 12.57 -10.05
N ARG A 79 -3.12 13.62 -9.98
CA ARG A 79 -2.70 14.99 -9.67
C ARG A 79 -3.52 15.57 -8.54
N ASN A 80 -2.88 16.38 -7.70
CA ASN A 80 -3.61 17.18 -6.73
C ASN A 80 -4.33 18.38 -7.40
N ALA A 81 -5.06 19.16 -6.62
CA ALA A 81 -5.80 20.33 -7.10
C ALA A 81 -4.90 21.43 -7.71
N LYS A 82 -3.59 21.39 -7.45
CA LYS A 82 -2.60 22.31 -8.05
C LYS A 82 -1.98 21.78 -9.34
N GLY A 83 -2.35 20.56 -9.77
CA GLY A 83 -1.78 19.90 -10.94
C GLY A 83 -0.45 19.19 -10.68
N GLU A 84 0.01 19.13 -9.43
CA GLU A 84 1.23 18.41 -9.03
C GLU A 84 0.98 16.90 -9.05
N ALA A 85 1.93 16.13 -9.56
CA ALA A 85 1.88 14.66 -9.65
C ALA A 85 3.06 13.97 -8.97
N HIS A 86 4.09 14.73 -8.60
CA HIS A 86 5.26 14.24 -7.85
C HIS A 86 5.28 14.93 -6.49
N PHE A 87 5.40 14.15 -5.43
CA PHE A 87 5.31 14.63 -4.06
C PHE A 87 6.56 14.23 -3.29
N THR A 88 7.15 15.22 -2.60
CA THR A 88 8.30 15.00 -1.71
C THR A 88 7.86 15.24 -0.28
N PHE A 89 8.13 14.28 0.59
CA PHE A 89 7.83 14.34 2.01
C PHE A 89 9.12 14.38 2.82
N GLY A 90 9.22 15.38 3.69
CA GLY A 90 10.36 15.56 4.59
C GLY A 90 10.13 14.93 5.97
N GLY A 91 10.99 15.29 6.92
CA GLY A 91 10.93 14.83 8.31
C GLY A 91 11.09 13.32 8.40
N ARG A 92 10.20 12.66 9.13
CA ARG A 92 10.25 11.20 9.31
C ARG A 92 9.88 10.38 8.05
N TRP A 93 9.28 11.00 7.05
CA TRP A 93 8.94 10.31 5.81
C TRP A 93 10.13 10.15 4.88
N GLU A 94 10.92 11.21 4.68
CA GLU A 94 12.10 11.24 3.80
C GLU A 94 11.90 10.45 2.51
N SER A 95 10.79 10.74 1.81
CA SER A 95 10.33 9.97 0.65
C SER A 95 9.90 10.84 -0.52
N GLU A 96 9.84 10.22 -1.67
CA GLU A 96 9.24 10.75 -2.90
C GLU A 96 8.15 9.81 -3.35
N SER A 97 7.04 10.35 -3.85
CA SER A 97 5.86 9.54 -4.21
C SER A 97 5.20 10.02 -5.49
N ILE A 98 4.68 9.07 -6.25
CA ILE A 98 3.76 9.28 -7.38
C ILE A 98 2.59 8.33 -7.25
N TYR A 99 1.39 8.79 -7.63
CA TYR A 99 0.13 8.05 -7.50
C TYR A 99 -0.48 7.79 -8.87
N PHE A 100 -1.17 6.67 -9.01
CA PHE A 100 -1.85 6.28 -10.24
C PHE A 100 -3.05 5.39 -9.97
N ASP A 101 -3.97 5.32 -10.93
CA ASP A 101 -5.15 4.47 -10.82
C ASP A 101 -4.80 3.02 -11.17
N GLY A 102 -5.22 2.11 -10.32
CA GLY A 102 -5.25 0.68 -10.60
C GLY A 102 -6.64 0.21 -11.04
N PRO A 103 -6.76 -1.07 -11.44
CA PRO A 103 -8.06 -1.65 -11.74
C PRO A 103 -8.98 -1.64 -10.51
N ASP A 104 -10.28 -1.72 -10.74
CA ASP A 104 -11.30 -1.69 -9.68
C ASP A 104 -11.28 -0.45 -8.79
N GLY A 105 -10.67 0.67 -9.23
CA GLY A 105 -10.55 1.88 -8.42
C GLY A 105 -9.54 1.75 -7.27
N LEU A 106 -8.52 0.92 -7.43
CA LEU A 106 -7.35 0.92 -6.56
C LEU A 106 -6.60 2.24 -6.69
N ILE A 107 -6.17 2.81 -5.58
CA ILE A 107 -5.23 3.93 -5.55
C ILE A 107 -3.85 3.34 -5.27
N LEU A 108 -2.99 3.37 -6.29
CA LEU A 108 -1.66 2.80 -6.23
C LEU A 108 -0.61 3.90 -6.14
N GLU A 109 0.47 3.61 -5.43
CA GLU A 109 1.58 4.53 -5.21
C GLU A 109 2.91 3.84 -5.47
N LEU A 110 3.83 4.52 -6.14
CA LEU A 110 5.25 4.22 -6.05
C LEU A 110 5.88 5.18 -5.05
N ILE A 111 6.60 4.64 -4.07
CA ILE A 111 7.27 5.42 -3.04
C ILE A 111 8.74 5.04 -2.94
N GLY A 112 9.62 6.06 -3.04
CA GLY A 112 11.06 5.93 -2.82
C GLY A 112 11.43 6.48 -1.44
N ARG A 113 11.89 5.62 -0.53
CA ARG A 113 12.26 6.01 0.85
C ARG A 113 13.77 6.11 0.96
N ARG A 114 14.28 7.30 1.29
CA ARG A 114 15.72 7.60 1.29
C ARG A 114 16.50 6.90 2.38
N ARG A 115 15.83 6.41 3.42
CA ARG A 115 16.47 5.66 4.52
C ARG A 115 16.70 4.19 4.18
N LEU A 116 16.02 3.66 3.16
CA LEU A 116 16.25 2.30 2.71
C LEU A 116 17.51 2.22 1.85
N PRO A 117 18.19 1.06 1.81
CA PRO A 117 19.39 0.88 1.02
C PRO A 117 19.16 1.16 -0.47
N ALA A 118 20.14 1.82 -1.10
CA ALA A 118 20.17 1.97 -2.55
C ALA A 118 20.38 0.60 -3.24
N SER A 119 19.77 0.42 -4.42
CA SER A 119 19.93 -0.81 -5.20
C SER A 119 21.25 -0.87 -5.95
N GLY A 120 21.84 0.27 -6.29
CA GLY A 120 23.02 0.40 -7.14
C GLY A 120 22.76 0.02 -8.61
N ARG A 121 21.48 -0.23 -9.00
CA ARG A 121 21.12 -0.56 -10.37
C ARG A 121 21.14 0.68 -11.26
N VAL A 122 21.43 0.47 -12.55
CA VAL A 122 21.43 1.50 -13.57
C VAL A 122 20.59 1.08 -14.79
N GLY A 123 20.26 2.02 -15.67
CA GLY A 123 19.49 1.76 -16.89
C GLY A 123 17.98 1.86 -16.68
N GLY A 124 17.19 1.25 -17.56
CA GLY A 124 15.73 1.26 -17.50
C GLY A 124 15.21 0.54 -16.25
N PHE A 125 14.00 0.94 -15.79
CA PHE A 125 13.33 0.30 -14.66
C PHE A 125 12.42 -0.84 -15.15
N HIS A 126 12.23 -1.86 -14.32
CA HIS A 126 11.30 -2.96 -14.54
C HIS A 126 10.51 -3.22 -13.25
N GLY A 127 9.26 -3.68 -13.34
CA GLY A 127 8.41 -3.95 -12.17
C GLY A 127 9.00 -4.90 -11.13
N SER A 128 9.87 -5.82 -11.56
CA SER A 128 10.61 -6.71 -10.63
C SER A 128 11.62 -6.00 -9.71
N GLU A 129 11.83 -4.69 -9.88
CA GLU A 129 12.63 -3.88 -8.97
C GLU A 129 11.81 -3.33 -7.79
N LEU A 130 10.49 -3.44 -7.84
CA LEU A 130 9.63 -3.15 -6.69
C LEU A 130 9.95 -4.11 -5.55
N THR A 131 10.17 -3.58 -4.35
CA THR A 131 10.73 -4.39 -3.25
C THR A 131 9.65 -5.01 -2.36
N CYS A 132 8.48 -4.39 -2.26
CA CYS A 132 7.34 -4.89 -1.48
C CYS A 132 6.08 -4.03 -1.66
N VAL A 133 4.95 -4.51 -1.14
CA VAL A 133 3.86 -3.64 -0.70
C VAL A 133 4.30 -3.03 0.63
N SER A 134 4.54 -1.72 0.65
CA SER A 134 5.02 -1.00 1.83
C SER A 134 3.92 -0.24 2.57
N GLU A 135 2.76 -0.07 1.95
CA GLU A 135 1.62 0.56 2.62
C GLU A 135 0.32 -0.12 2.27
N VAL A 136 -0.55 -0.25 3.26
CA VAL A 136 -1.94 -0.65 3.09
C VAL A 136 -2.85 0.34 3.83
N GLY A 137 -3.84 0.87 3.11
CA GLY A 137 -4.83 1.81 3.65
C GLY A 137 -5.89 1.09 4.47
N LEU A 138 -6.08 1.51 5.71
CA LEU A 138 -7.05 0.95 6.65
C LEU A 138 -7.99 2.05 7.17
N PRO A 139 -9.21 2.14 6.63
CA PRO A 139 -10.22 3.05 7.16
C PRO A 139 -10.69 2.63 8.55
N THR A 140 -11.04 3.63 9.36
CA THR A 140 -11.63 3.44 10.70
C THR A 140 -12.52 4.63 11.05
N ALA A 141 -13.41 4.44 12.02
CA ALA A 141 -14.19 5.54 12.61
C ALA A 141 -13.38 6.35 13.65
N ASP A 142 -12.31 5.76 14.21
CA ASP A 142 -11.47 6.39 15.24
C ASP A 142 -9.99 6.03 15.04
N VAL A 143 -9.25 6.96 14.45
CA VAL A 143 -7.82 6.81 14.13
C VAL A 143 -6.97 6.61 15.40
N ALA A 144 -7.26 7.34 16.47
CA ALA A 144 -6.50 7.27 17.70
C ALA A 144 -6.71 5.93 18.42
N ALA A 145 -7.98 5.49 18.52
CA ALA A 145 -8.31 4.20 19.12
C ALA A 145 -7.72 3.03 18.33
N LEU A 146 -7.78 3.08 16.99
CA LEU A 146 -7.17 2.03 16.16
C LEU A 146 -5.65 2.02 16.32
N GLY A 147 -5.00 3.19 16.34
CA GLY A 147 -3.55 3.28 16.56
C GLY A 147 -3.13 2.64 17.89
N ALA A 148 -3.81 2.95 18.98
CA ALA A 148 -3.54 2.34 20.29
C ALA A 148 -3.76 0.81 20.28
N ARG A 149 -4.78 0.31 19.58
CA ARG A 149 -5.03 -1.12 19.44
C ARG A 149 -3.94 -1.81 18.61
N ALA A 150 -3.45 -1.18 17.55
CA ALA A 150 -2.38 -1.73 16.72
C ALA A 150 -1.03 -1.76 17.48
N GLU A 151 -0.74 -0.71 18.26
CA GLU A 151 0.42 -0.68 19.16
C GLU A 151 0.35 -1.83 20.18
N ALA A 152 -0.79 -2.00 20.84
CA ALA A 152 -1.00 -3.06 21.83
C ALA A 152 -0.95 -4.49 21.23
N ALA A 153 -1.49 -4.67 20.01
CA ALA A 153 -1.56 -5.98 19.38
C ALA A 153 -0.23 -6.43 18.76
N PHE A 154 0.54 -5.48 18.18
CA PHE A 154 1.69 -5.81 17.33
C PHE A 154 3.00 -5.12 17.78
N GLY A 155 2.96 -4.25 18.77
CA GLY A 155 4.12 -3.45 19.19
C GLY A 155 4.53 -2.37 18.18
N LEU A 156 3.60 -1.95 17.30
CA LEU A 156 3.88 -0.97 16.25
C LEU A 156 3.99 0.45 16.83
N GLY A 157 5.05 1.16 16.46
CA GLY A 157 5.17 2.59 16.70
C GLY A 157 4.66 3.43 15.52
N TYR A 158 4.45 4.73 15.76
CA TYR A 158 4.11 5.67 14.70
C TYR A 158 5.36 6.12 13.94
N LEU A 159 5.29 6.12 12.61
CA LEU A 159 6.34 6.69 11.75
C LEU A 159 6.47 8.20 12.00
N SER A 160 5.36 8.90 12.15
CA SER A 160 5.29 10.32 12.47
C SER A 160 4.14 10.57 13.47
N PRO A 161 4.15 11.69 14.21
CA PRO A 161 3.05 11.99 15.12
C PRO A 161 1.69 11.90 14.42
N PRO A 162 0.71 11.16 14.99
CA PRO A 162 -0.60 11.04 14.38
C PRO A 162 -1.38 12.36 14.42
N VAL A 163 -2.29 12.51 13.48
CA VAL A 163 -3.28 13.61 13.46
C VAL A 163 -4.69 13.02 13.50
N PRO A 164 -5.74 13.82 13.80
CA PRO A 164 -7.09 13.27 14.01
C PRO A 164 -7.62 12.38 12.89
N HIS A 165 -7.20 12.60 11.66
CA HIS A 165 -7.74 11.90 10.48
C HIS A 165 -6.75 10.94 9.83
N PHE A 166 -5.53 10.80 10.39
CA PHE A 166 -4.46 10.04 9.76
C PHE A 166 -3.40 9.60 10.76
N ALA A 167 -2.98 8.34 10.66
CA ALA A 167 -1.81 7.81 11.33
C ALA A 167 -1.09 6.80 10.43
N ALA A 168 0.24 6.78 10.49
CA ALA A 168 1.08 5.76 9.85
C ALA A 168 1.81 4.97 10.94
N LEU A 169 1.50 3.68 11.06
CA LEU A 169 2.10 2.79 12.06
C LEU A 169 3.00 1.77 11.38
N GLY A 170 4.21 1.63 11.88
CA GLY A 170 5.25 0.75 11.34
C GLY A 170 6.52 1.52 11.00
N ASP A 171 7.19 1.12 9.92
CA ASP A 171 8.48 1.66 9.48
C ASP A 171 8.58 1.75 7.95
N ASP A 172 9.78 2.06 7.42
CA ASP A 172 10.01 2.22 5.99
C ASP A 172 9.78 0.96 5.14
N GLU A 173 9.81 -0.24 5.73
CA GLU A 173 9.55 -1.50 5.04
C GLU A 173 8.07 -1.89 5.04
N GLY A 174 7.27 -1.29 5.94
CA GLY A 174 5.84 -1.54 6.00
C GLY A 174 5.09 -0.58 6.91
N LEU A 175 3.97 -0.06 6.43
CA LEU A 175 3.09 0.87 7.16
C LEU A 175 1.62 0.47 7.03
N LEU A 176 0.94 0.52 8.15
CA LEU A 176 -0.52 0.61 8.19
C LEU A 176 -0.90 2.09 8.07
N ILE A 177 -1.53 2.46 6.96
CA ILE A 177 -2.02 3.82 6.72
C ILE A 177 -3.45 3.92 7.25
N VAL A 178 -3.56 4.26 8.52
CA VAL A 178 -4.84 4.39 9.22
C VAL A 178 -5.46 5.75 8.91
N VAL A 179 -6.67 5.74 8.38
CA VAL A 179 -7.38 6.95 7.97
C VAL A 179 -8.82 6.96 8.49
N ASP A 180 -9.33 8.17 8.79
CA ASP A 180 -10.76 8.36 9.00
C ASP A 180 -11.53 7.91 7.75
N ALA A 181 -12.56 7.09 7.93
CA ALA A 181 -13.34 6.50 6.83
C ALA A 181 -14.05 7.55 5.94
N THR A 182 -14.15 8.80 6.39
CA THR A 182 -14.70 9.91 5.62
C THR A 182 -13.65 10.74 4.89
N ARG A 183 -12.36 10.49 5.15
CA ARG A 183 -11.25 11.22 4.54
C ARG A 183 -10.92 10.63 3.16
N ARG A 184 -11.18 11.40 2.11
CA ARG A 184 -10.84 10.96 0.74
C ARG A 184 -9.33 10.81 0.55
N TRP A 185 -8.95 9.84 -0.30
CA TRP A 185 -7.55 9.57 -0.58
C TRP A 185 -6.86 10.74 -1.30
N PHE A 186 -5.65 11.02 -0.85
CA PHE A 186 -4.68 11.86 -1.56
C PHE A 186 -4.23 11.13 -2.85
N PRO A 187 -3.84 11.82 -3.95
CA PRO A 187 -3.75 13.27 -4.08
C PRO A 187 -5.04 13.94 -4.60
N GLU A 188 -5.91 13.22 -5.29
CA GLU A 188 -7.06 13.77 -5.98
C GLU A 188 -8.23 14.13 -5.05
N GLN A 189 -8.30 13.49 -3.89
CA GLN A 189 -9.39 13.64 -2.90
C GLN A 189 -10.78 13.35 -3.49
N LYS A 190 -10.88 12.36 -4.37
CA LYS A 190 -12.14 11.95 -5.03
C LYS A 190 -12.74 10.70 -4.42
N VAL A 191 -11.91 9.73 -4.03
CA VAL A 191 -12.32 8.38 -3.63
C VAL A 191 -12.28 8.25 -2.10
N LEU A 192 -13.34 7.70 -1.52
CA LEU A 192 -13.38 7.33 -0.10
C LEU A 192 -12.59 6.03 0.14
N PRO A 193 -11.97 5.88 1.31
CA PRO A 193 -11.26 4.67 1.66
C PRO A 193 -12.22 3.49 1.85
N ASN A 194 -11.77 2.32 1.40
CA ASN A 194 -12.42 1.04 1.60
C ASN A 194 -11.34 -0.03 1.78
N ALA A 195 -11.56 -0.96 2.69
CA ALA A 195 -10.68 -2.11 2.90
C ALA A 195 -11.47 -3.39 3.22
N ARG A 196 -12.76 -3.42 2.84
CA ARG A 196 -13.63 -4.57 3.09
C ARG A 196 -13.11 -5.83 2.43
N GLY A 197 -13.01 -6.91 3.22
CA GLY A 197 -12.47 -8.19 2.77
C GLY A 197 -10.95 -8.27 2.68
N ILE A 198 -10.22 -7.19 3.00
CA ILE A 198 -8.75 -7.22 3.06
C ILE A 198 -8.30 -8.02 4.28
N VAL A 199 -7.36 -8.93 4.06
CA VAL A 199 -6.63 -9.63 5.13
C VAL A 199 -5.14 -9.41 4.92
N VAL A 200 -4.46 -8.84 5.91
CA VAL A 200 -3.01 -8.59 5.86
C VAL A 200 -2.29 -9.50 6.84
N THR A 201 -1.26 -10.19 6.37
CA THR A 201 -0.32 -10.92 7.25
C THR A 201 0.93 -10.08 7.43
N LEU A 202 1.21 -9.75 8.66
CA LEU A 202 2.37 -8.96 9.09
C LEU A 202 3.48 -9.88 9.57
N GLY A 203 4.72 -9.49 9.30
CA GLY A 203 5.93 -10.07 9.87
C GLY A 203 6.79 -9.04 10.57
N ASP A 204 7.78 -9.52 11.31
CA ASP A 204 8.71 -8.69 12.10
C ASP A 204 8.00 -7.79 13.13
N VAL A 205 6.92 -8.32 13.73
CA VAL A 205 6.11 -7.69 14.77
C VAL A 205 5.70 -8.72 15.83
N THR A 206 5.14 -8.27 16.94
CA THR A 206 4.56 -9.15 17.96
C THR A 206 3.42 -9.97 17.34
N ALA A 207 3.38 -11.26 17.64
CA ALA A 207 2.28 -12.15 17.22
C ALA A 207 0.94 -11.65 17.77
N GLY A 208 -0.07 -11.58 16.91
CA GLY A 208 -1.36 -11.03 17.29
C GLY A 208 -2.37 -10.98 16.16
N ALA A 209 -3.55 -10.47 16.49
CA ALA A 209 -4.62 -10.23 15.53
C ALA A 209 -5.36 -8.94 15.87
N LEU A 210 -5.83 -8.24 14.84
CA LEU A 210 -6.63 -7.04 14.98
C LEU A 210 -7.65 -6.98 13.85
N ASP A 211 -8.90 -6.72 14.19
CA ASP A 211 -10.00 -6.65 13.25
C ASP A 211 -10.76 -5.34 13.41
N ASP A 212 -11.31 -4.85 12.29
CA ASP A 212 -12.35 -3.82 12.29
C ASP A 212 -13.61 -4.38 11.58
N PRO A 213 -14.55 -4.95 12.33
CA PRO A 213 -15.76 -5.53 11.73
C PRO A 213 -16.64 -4.53 11.00
N ALA A 214 -16.62 -3.24 11.39
CA ALA A 214 -17.39 -2.20 10.74
C ALA A 214 -16.82 -1.89 9.35
N GLN A 215 -15.50 -1.86 9.22
CA GLN A 215 -14.80 -1.64 7.96
C GLN A 215 -14.51 -2.94 7.19
N GLY A 216 -14.56 -4.09 7.89
CA GLY A 216 -14.46 -5.43 7.28
C GLY A 216 -13.04 -5.85 6.89
N TRP A 217 -11.99 -5.30 7.50
CA TRP A 217 -10.60 -5.72 7.27
C TRP A 217 -10.01 -6.46 8.48
N HIS A 218 -8.95 -7.22 8.23
CA HIS A 218 -8.31 -8.09 9.21
C HIS A 218 -6.78 -8.01 9.13
N LEU A 219 -6.11 -7.90 10.29
CA LEU A 219 -4.66 -8.00 10.42
C LEU A 219 -4.29 -9.25 11.21
N ARG A 220 -3.25 -9.94 10.78
CA ARG A 220 -2.74 -11.17 11.41
C ARG A 220 -1.22 -11.11 11.46
N ALA A 221 -0.64 -11.42 12.61
CA ALA A 221 0.78 -11.67 12.76
C ALA A 221 0.94 -13.04 13.42
N PRO A 222 1.34 -14.09 12.66
CA PRO A 222 1.56 -15.43 13.23
C PRO A 222 2.74 -15.41 14.21
N ALA A 223 2.73 -16.34 15.17
CA ALA A 223 3.90 -16.57 16.00
C ALA A 223 5.08 -17.01 15.10
N ALA A 224 6.29 -16.60 15.47
CA ALA A 224 7.48 -17.12 14.83
C ALA A 224 7.53 -18.64 14.96
N ALA A 225 7.78 -19.36 13.86
CA ALA A 225 7.91 -20.80 13.84
C ALA A 225 9.20 -21.25 14.52
#